data_015f5984bf039fe3a0141be2f8d97917
#
_entry.id   015f5984bf039fe3a0141be2f8d97917
#
_cell.length_a   1.000
_cell.length_b   1.000
_cell.length_c   1.000
_cell.angle_alpha   90.00
_cell.angle_beta   90.00
_cell.angle_gamma   90.00
#
_symmetry.space_group_name_H-M   'P 1'
#
loop_
_entity.id
_entity.type
_entity.pdbx_description
1 polymer ?
#
loop_
_entity_poly.entity_id
_entity_poly.type
_entity_poly.pdbx_seq_one_letter_code
_entity_poly.pdbx_strand_id
1 'polypeptide(L)'
;VKNTEAYAHFEPYNDRLNIYKTKDEFDFYQSQATFNGNLLMRPTGLTGAGIMSLDKAKVNANLFTYNANWFGSDTASLRVFEDGGNLAFKAHNLKTHIDIKMREGVFHSNGSGSYVELPANQYISYVDKLRWDMDEESLTLGDEINIGEGSEFVSVHPTQDSLSFIAKTAF
;
A
#
# COMPACT_ATOMS: atom_id res chain seq x y z
N VAL A 1 -9.45 12.26 -11.25
CA VAL A 1 -10.42 11.26 -10.77
C VAL A 1 -11.61 11.26 -11.71
N LYS A 2 -12.07 10.11 -12.11
CA LYS A 2 -13.29 9.92 -12.90
C LYS A 2 -14.15 8.84 -12.27
N ASN A 3 -15.44 8.95 -12.43
CA ASN A 3 -16.42 7.92 -12.09
C ASN A 3 -17.67 8.17 -12.94
N THR A 4 -18.36 7.13 -13.36
CA THR A 4 -19.56 7.24 -14.22
C THR A 4 -20.78 7.63 -13.42
N GLU A 5 -20.86 7.19 -12.16
CA GLU A 5 -21.98 7.48 -11.26
C GLU A 5 -21.46 7.66 -9.83
N ALA A 6 -21.41 8.89 -9.34
CA ALA A 6 -21.03 9.20 -7.97
C ALA A 6 -22.11 10.10 -7.33
N TYR A 7 -22.37 9.88 -6.07
CA TYR A 7 -23.19 10.78 -5.25
C TYR A 7 -22.29 11.73 -4.47
N ALA A 8 -22.58 13.00 -4.52
CA ALA A 8 -21.84 14.03 -3.80
C ALA A 8 -22.74 14.80 -2.84
N HIS A 9 -22.28 14.98 -1.60
CA HIS A 9 -22.98 15.76 -0.58
C HIS A 9 -22.08 16.88 -0.09
N PHE A 10 -22.50 18.14 -0.34
CA PHE A 10 -21.78 19.32 0.09
C PHE A 10 -22.30 19.80 1.45
N GLU A 11 -21.38 20.06 2.36
CA GLU A 11 -21.65 20.60 3.70
C GLU A 11 -21.05 22.02 3.81
N PRO A 12 -21.85 23.08 3.55
CA PRO A 12 -21.32 24.45 3.45
C PRO A 12 -20.71 24.97 4.76
N TYR A 13 -21.27 24.59 5.91
CA TYR A 13 -20.75 25.02 7.22
C TYR A 13 -19.40 24.37 7.58
N ASN A 14 -19.09 23.24 7.01
CA ASN A 14 -17.84 22.48 7.23
C ASN A 14 -16.86 22.63 6.07
N ASP A 15 -17.25 23.36 5.02
CA ASP A 15 -16.51 23.56 3.78
C ASP A 15 -15.92 22.24 3.24
N ARG A 16 -16.81 21.24 3.12
CA ARG A 16 -16.43 19.90 2.65
C ARG A 16 -17.44 19.30 1.70
N LEU A 17 -16.93 18.52 0.74
CA LEU A 17 -17.69 17.72 -0.19
C LEU A 17 -17.39 16.23 0.04
N ASN A 18 -18.38 15.49 0.50
CA ASN A 18 -18.30 14.04 0.61
C ASN A 18 -18.71 13.42 -0.73
N ILE A 19 -17.92 12.49 -1.26
CA ILE A 19 -18.16 11.85 -2.55
C ILE A 19 -18.17 10.34 -2.34
N TYR A 20 -19.29 9.71 -2.73
CA TYR A 20 -19.54 8.29 -2.57
C TYR A 20 -19.70 7.64 -3.93
N LYS A 21 -19.09 6.49 -4.15
CA LYS A 21 -19.36 5.70 -5.35
C LYS A 21 -20.76 5.07 -5.26
N THR A 22 -21.42 4.89 -6.42
CA THR A 22 -22.67 4.15 -6.51
C THR A 22 -22.48 2.75 -7.06
N LYS A 23 -21.78 2.59 -8.18
CA LYS A 23 -21.50 1.28 -8.82
C LYS A 23 -20.02 1.06 -9.01
N ASP A 24 -19.41 1.86 -9.86
CA ASP A 24 -18.04 1.66 -10.31
C ASP A 24 -17.04 2.25 -9.33
N GLU A 25 -15.84 1.73 -9.34
CA GLU A 25 -14.71 2.31 -8.62
C GLU A 25 -14.32 3.66 -9.23
N PHE A 26 -13.70 4.52 -8.44
CA PHE A 26 -13.13 5.75 -8.95
C PHE A 26 -11.87 5.48 -9.76
N ASP A 27 -11.80 6.01 -10.96
CA ASP A 27 -10.61 5.97 -11.81
C ASP A 27 -9.65 7.10 -11.40
N PHE A 28 -8.43 6.73 -11.06
CA PHE A 28 -7.36 7.63 -10.66
C PHE A 28 -6.19 7.55 -11.63
N TYR A 29 -5.45 8.65 -11.75
CA TYR A 29 -4.19 8.73 -12.48
C TYR A 29 -4.27 8.20 -13.92
N GLN A 30 -5.33 8.57 -14.64
CA GLN A 30 -5.55 8.16 -16.04
C GLN A 30 -5.63 6.64 -16.20
N SER A 31 -6.41 6.00 -15.35
CA SER A 31 -6.64 4.54 -15.31
C SER A 31 -5.42 3.69 -14.87
N GLN A 32 -4.41 4.31 -14.28
CA GLN A 32 -3.29 3.57 -13.68
C GLN A 32 -3.63 3.01 -12.29
N ALA A 33 -4.70 3.52 -11.67
CA ALA A 33 -5.20 3.01 -10.40
C ALA A 33 -6.73 3.14 -10.32
N THR A 34 -7.37 2.25 -9.57
CA THR A 34 -8.77 2.36 -9.20
C THR A 34 -8.94 2.46 -7.70
N PHE A 35 -9.95 3.19 -7.25
CA PHE A 35 -10.21 3.39 -5.83
C PHE A 35 -11.62 2.95 -5.45
N ASN A 36 -11.69 2.04 -4.51
CA ASN A 36 -12.92 1.55 -3.91
C ASN A 36 -13.07 2.10 -2.49
N GLY A 37 -13.86 3.15 -2.33
CA GLY A 37 -14.01 3.81 -1.04
C GLY A 37 -14.79 5.11 -1.14
N ASN A 38 -14.67 5.93 -0.10
CA ASN A 38 -15.27 7.24 -0.01
C ASN A 38 -14.21 8.32 -0.11
N LEU A 39 -14.54 9.40 -0.83
CA LEU A 39 -13.66 10.54 -0.99
C LEU A 39 -14.22 11.75 -0.23
N LEU A 40 -13.32 12.57 0.27
CA LEU A 40 -13.60 13.81 0.96
C LEU A 40 -12.73 14.91 0.36
N MET A 41 -13.38 15.90 -0.23
CA MET A 41 -12.72 17.10 -0.76
C MET A 41 -12.92 18.26 0.20
N ARG A 42 -11.83 18.95 0.48
CA ARG A 42 -11.76 20.19 1.27
C ARG A 42 -10.87 21.21 0.54
N PRO A 43 -10.85 22.48 0.94
CA PRO A 43 -9.89 23.46 0.41
C PRO A 43 -8.42 23.04 0.57
N THR A 44 -8.14 22.22 1.58
CA THR A 44 -6.79 21.67 1.87
C THR A 44 -6.40 20.50 0.95
N GLY A 45 -7.34 19.94 0.17
CA GLY A 45 -7.08 18.85 -0.75
C GLY A 45 -8.10 17.72 -0.69
N LEU A 46 -7.83 16.68 -1.47
CA LEU A 46 -8.61 15.45 -1.55
C LEU A 46 -8.03 14.40 -0.61
N THR A 47 -8.90 13.77 0.15
CA THR A 47 -8.58 12.61 1.00
C THR A 47 -9.59 11.48 0.75
N GLY A 48 -9.32 10.28 1.28
CA GLY A 48 -10.25 9.18 1.14
C GLY A 48 -9.95 8.02 2.09
N ALA A 49 -10.93 7.15 2.28
CA ALA A 49 -10.82 5.92 3.06
C ALA A 49 -11.31 4.75 2.22
N GLY A 50 -10.49 3.70 2.08
CA GLY A 50 -10.84 2.55 1.25
C GLY A 50 -9.62 1.81 0.70
N ILE A 51 -9.78 1.22 -0.48
CA ILE A 51 -8.78 0.40 -1.15
C ILE A 51 -8.38 1.06 -2.47
N MET A 52 -7.10 1.36 -2.61
CA MET A 52 -6.48 1.72 -3.88
C MET A 52 -5.93 0.46 -4.53
N SER A 53 -6.35 0.17 -5.76
CA SER A 53 -5.89 -0.96 -6.55
C SER A 53 -5.01 -0.46 -7.69
N LEU A 54 -3.83 -1.02 -7.78
CA LEU A 54 -2.87 -0.90 -8.87
C LEU A 54 -2.81 -2.26 -9.59
N ASP A 55 -2.05 -2.38 -10.65
CA ASP A 55 -2.00 -3.60 -11.46
C ASP A 55 -1.84 -4.89 -10.60
N LYS A 56 -0.74 -4.99 -9.87
CA LYS A 56 -0.43 -6.16 -9.01
C LYS A 56 -0.53 -5.88 -7.51
N ALA A 57 -0.99 -4.70 -7.11
CA ALA A 57 -1.01 -4.34 -5.69
C ALA A 57 -2.33 -3.73 -5.25
N LYS A 58 -2.68 -3.96 -3.99
CA LYS A 58 -3.79 -3.30 -3.30
C LYS A 58 -3.30 -2.67 -2.01
N VAL A 59 -3.60 -1.40 -1.86
CA VAL A 59 -3.30 -0.64 -0.64
C VAL A 59 -4.61 -0.27 0.04
N ASN A 60 -4.76 -0.66 1.29
CA ASN A 60 -5.95 -0.33 2.09
C ASN A 60 -5.56 0.65 3.20
N ALA A 61 -6.29 1.75 3.31
CA ALA A 61 -6.07 2.73 4.37
C ALA A 61 -7.37 3.41 4.81
N ASN A 62 -7.38 3.85 6.07
CA ASN A 62 -8.47 4.63 6.62
C ASN A 62 -8.36 6.12 6.27
N LEU A 63 -7.19 6.57 5.83
CA LEU A 63 -6.97 7.93 5.36
C LEU A 63 -5.87 7.95 4.31
N PHE A 64 -6.27 8.18 3.07
CA PHE A 64 -5.36 8.53 1.98
C PHE A 64 -5.32 10.04 1.79
N THR A 65 -4.14 10.52 1.46
CA THR A 65 -3.91 11.87 0.90
C THR A 65 -3.52 11.70 -0.57
N TYR A 66 -4.14 12.49 -1.44
CA TYR A 66 -3.92 12.42 -2.88
C TYR A 66 -3.26 13.69 -3.41
N ASN A 67 -2.35 13.51 -4.36
CA ASN A 67 -1.75 14.60 -5.12
C ASN A 67 -1.84 14.31 -6.63
N ALA A 68 -1.32 15.20 -7.47
CA ALA A 68 -1.40 15.05 -8.92
C ALA A 68 -0.74 13.76 -9.45
N ASN A 69 0.38 13.36 -8.85
CA ASN A 69 1.20 12.24 -9.31
C ASN A 69 1.43 11.15 -8.27
N TRP A 70 1.00 11.34 -7.03
CA TRP A 70 1.23 10.39 -5.95
C TRP A 70 0.05 10.34 -4.97
N PHE A 71 0.00 9.28 -4.21
CA PHE A 71 -0.85 9.16 -3.04
C PHE A 71 -0.10 8.49 -1.89
N GLY A 72 -0.59 8.70 -0.69
CA GLY A 72 0.02 8.11 0.50
C GLY A 72 -0.92 8.03 1.69
N SER A 73 -0.45 7.36 2.73
CA SER A 73 -1.15 7.22 4.00
C SER A 73 -0.13 7.04 5.12
N ASP A 74 -0.41 7.56 6.29
CA ASP A 74 0.43 7.31 7.48
C ASP A 74 0.22 5.90 8.04
N THR A 75 -0.92 5.27 7.74
CA THR A 75 -1.21 3.90 8.20
C THR A 75 -1.97 3.15 7.12
N ALA A 76 -1.32 2.17 6.52
CA ALA A 76 -1.91 1.34 5.47
C ALA A 76 -1.52 -0.12 5.59
N SER A 77 -2.25 -0.98 4.88
CA SER A 77 -1.89 -2.36 4.60
C SER A 77 -1.65 -2.54 3.10
N LEU A 78 -0.58 -3.24 2.75
CA LEU A 78 -0.20 -3.56 1.38
C LEU A 78 -0.44 -5.05 1.10
N ARG A 79 -0.94 -5.36 -0.08
CA ARG A 79 -1.00 -6.71 -0.65
C ARG A 79 -0.47 -6.67 -2.07
N VAL A 80 0.45 -7.57 -2.39
CA VAL A 80 1.01 -7.73 -3.73
C VAL A 80 0.68 -9.14 -4.22
N PHE A 81 0.31 -9.24 -5.50
CA PHE A 81 -0.15 -10.47 -6.12
C PHE A 81 0.75 -10.86 -7.27
N GLU A 82 0.94 -12.16 -7.47
CA GLU A 82 1.56 -12.74 -8.65
C GLU A 82 0.61 -12.73 -9.86
N ASP A 83 1.13 -13.01 -11.06
CA ASP A 83 0.35 -13.09 -12.30
C ASP A 83 -0.84 -14.05 -12.24
N GLY A 84 -0.77 -15.09 -11.45
CA GLY A 84 -1.85 -16.03 -11.20
C GLY A 84 -2.91 -15.56 -10.19
N GLY A 85 -2.77 -14.35 -9.63
CA GLY A 85 -3.66 -13.80 -8.62
C GLY A 85 -3.42 -14.35 -7.20
N ASN A 86 -2.38 -15.17 -7.01
CA ASN A 86 -1.97 -15.63 -5.69
C ASN A 86 -1.34 -14.48 -4.91
N LEU A 87 -1.54 -14.49 -3.59
CA LEU A 87 -0.95 -13.50 -2.71
C LEU A 87 0.55 -13.80 -2.53
N ALA A 88 1.41 -12.99 -3.14
CA ALA A 88 2.85 -13.09 -2.99
C ALA A 88 3.32 -12.54 -1.65
N PHE A 89 2.70 -11.42 -1.24
CA PHE A 89 3.22 -10.61 -0.15
C PHE A 89 2.09 -9.80 0.49
N LYS A 90 2.11 -9.67 1.81
CA LYS A 90 1.29 -8.70 2.52
C LYS A 90 2.03 -8.07 3.68
N ALA A 91 1.74 -6.81 3.93
CA ALA A 91 2.30 -6.07 5.05
C ALA A 91 1.24 -5.18 5.69
N HIS A 92 1.43 -4.91 6.97
CA HIS A 92 0.48 -4.17 7.79
C HIS A 92 1.17 -3.02 8.51
N ASN A 93 0.38 -2.01 8.87
CA ASN A 93 0.80 -0.85 9.66
C ASN A 93 2.00 -0.12 9.05
N LEU A 94 1.87 0.24 7.78
CA LEU A 94 2.91 0.93 7.02
C LEU A 94 2.54 2.39 6.75
N LYS A 95 3.50 3.28 6.90
CA LYS A 95 3.44 4.59 6.25
C LYS A 95 3.79 4.39 4.78
N THR A 96 2.93 4.88 3.88
CA THR A 96 3.04 4.62 2.44
C THR A 96 3.19 5.91 1.65
N HIS A 97 4.03 5.87 0.62
CA HIS A 97 4.12 6.88 -0.42
C HIS A 97 4.28 6.17 -1.77
N ILE A 98 3.32 6.37 -2.67
CA ILE A 98 3.32 5.74 -3.99
C ILE A 98 3.28 6.83 -5.05
N ASP A 99 4.37 6.97 -5.80
CA ASP A 99 4.50 7.89 -6.92
C ASP A 99 4.17 7.15 -8.23
N ILE A 100 3.05 7.53 -8.83
CA ILE A 100 2.56 6.92 -10.07
C ILE A 100 3.39 7.35 -11.28
N LYS A 101 3.92 8.57 -11.25
CA LYS A 101 4.75 9.07 -12.34
C LYS A 101 6.13 8.42 -12.36
N MET A 102 6.71 8.22 -11.19
CA MET A 102 8.00 7.54 -11.02
C MET A 102 7.86 6.01 -11.02
N ARG A 103 6.62 5.50 -10.96
CA ARG A 103 6.27 4.08 -10.88
C ARG A 103 6.97 3.37 -9.70
N GLU A 104 6.99 4.06 -8.56
CA GLU A 104 7.67 3.60 -7.36
C GLU A 104 6.77 3.72 -6.12
N GLY A 105 6.84 2.72 -5.25
CA GLY A 105 6.24 2.74 -3.91
C GLY A 105 7.29 2.66 -2.82
N VAL A 106 7.21 3.54 -1.84
CA VAL A 106 8.06 3.49 -0.63
C VAL A 106 7.17 3.31 0.59
N PHE A 107 7.55 2.35 1.41
CA PHE A 107 6.80 1.98 2.60
C PHE A 107 7.73 1.95 3.80
N HIS A 108 7.31 2.54 4.89
CA HIS A 108 8.04 2.52 6.16
C HIS A 108 7.20 1.83 7.22
N SER A 109 7.83 1.00 8.02
CA SER A 109 7.24 0.42 9.21
C SER A 109 6.89 1.50 10.22
N ASN A 110 5.71 1.40 10.84
CA ASN A 110 5.35 2.25 11.98
C ASN A 110 5.82 1.65 13.33
N GLY A 111 6.77 0.72 13.30
CA GLY A 111 7.32 0.08 14.49
C GLY A 111 6.55 -1.15 14.95
N SER A 112 6.29 -1.27 16.24
CA SER A 112 5.66 -2.46 16.82
C SER A 112 4.32 -2.79 16.14
N GLY A 113 4.14 -4.05 15.73
CA GLY A 113 2.95 -4.51 15.00
C GLY A 113 3.03 -4.36 13.47
N SER A 114 4.14 -3.82 12.94
CA SER A 114 4.44 -3.86 11.52
C SER A 114 5.24 -5.10 11.21
N TYR A 115 4.76 -5.89 10.28
CA TYR A 115 5.48 -7.05 9.76
C TYR A 115 5.02 -7.35 8.34
N VAL A 116 5.84 -8.13 7.69
CA VAL A 116 5.64 -8.60 6.33
C VAL A 116 5.39 -10.09 6.38
N GLU A 117 4.38 -10.55 5.66
CA GLU A 117 4.13 -11.98 5.45
C GLU A 117 4.44 -12.35 4.01
N LEU A 118 5.12 -13.45 3.83
CA LEU A 118 5.42 -14.13 2.57
C LEU A 118 4.66 -15.46 2.55
N PRO A 119 3.37 -15.48 2.16
CA PRO A 119 2.52 -16.66 2.36
C PRO A 119 3.00 -17.89 1.58
N ALA A 120 3.50 -17.71 0.37
CA ALA A 120 4.02 -18.81 -0.47
C ALA A 120 5.23 -19.50 0.18
N ASN A 121 6.06 -18.74 0.86
CA ASN A 121 7.29 -19.23 1.51
C ASN A 121 7.07 -19.60 2.98
N GLN A 122 5.90 -19.22 3.55
CA GLN A 122 5.57 -19.40 4.97
C GLN A 122 6.57 -18.73 5.92
N TYR A 123 6.96 -17.48 5.59
CA TYR A 123 7.81 -16.64 6.41
C TYR A 123 7.12 -15.34 6.79
N ILE A 124 7.50 -14.81 7.94
CA ILE A 124 7.27 -13.43 8.33
C ILE A 124 8.60 -12.72 8.49
N SER A 125 8.62 -11.40 8.27
CA SER A 125 9.80 -10.58 8.47
C SER A 125 9.44 -9.24 9.09
N TYR A 126 10.31 -8.76 9.96
CA TYR A 126 10.21 -7.43 10.57
C TYR A 126 11.15 -6.49 9.81
N VAL A 127 10.58 -5.79 8.84
CA VAL A 127 11.33 -4.92 7.92
C VAL A 127 10.95 -3.47 8.17
N ASP A 128 11.95 -2.59 8.27
CA ASP A 128 11.71 -1.17 8.53
C ASP A 128 11.31 -0.41 7.28
N LYS A 129 11.78 -0.83 6.11
CA LYS A 129 11.51 -0.17 4.84
C LYS A 129 11.31 -1.18 3.72
N LEU A 130 10.40 -0.84 2.82
CA LEU A 130 10.09 -1.57 1.61
C LEU A 130 10.13 -0.60 0.44
N ARG A 131 10.71 -1.01 -0.66
CA ARG A 131 10.66 -0.29 -1.93
C ARG A 131 10.10 -1.19 -3.01
N TRP A 132 9.05 -0.75 -3.66
CA TRP A 132 8.41 -1.43 -4.77
C TRP A 132 8.71 -0.67 -6.06
N ASP A 133 9.37 -1.32 -6.98
CA ASP A 133 9.56 -0.87 -8.34
C ASP A 133 8.51 -1.54 -9.22
N MET A 134 7.63 -0.73 -9.83
CA MET A 134 6.52 -1.25 -10.62
C MET A 134 6.97 -1.68 -12.02
N ASP A 135 8.05 -1.11 -12.55
CA ASP A 135 8.55 -1.43 -13.88
C ASP A 135 9.38 -2.72 -13.85
N GLU A 136 10.19 -2.89 -12.82
CA GLU A 136 10.98 -4.10 -12.59
C GLU A 136 10.16 -5.22 -11.92
N GLU A 137 8.91 -4.92 -11.51
CA GLU A 137 8.03 -5.81 -10.73
C GLU A 137 8.72 -6.38 -9.48
N SER A 138 9.64 -5.61 -8.91
CA SER A 138 10.49 -6.02 -7.81
C SER A 138 10.13 -5.34 -6.50
N LEU A 139 10.32 -6.06 -5.41
CA LEU A 139 10.12 -5.58 -4.05
C LEU A 139 11.40 -5.77 -3.26
N THR A 140 12.07 -4.66 -2.94
CA THR A 140 13.27 -4.68 -2.09
C THR A 140 12.86 -4.51 -0.64
N LEU A 141 13.30 -5.43 0.22
CA LEU A 141 13.11 -5.42 1.66
C LEU A 141 14.37 -4.91 2.35
N GLY A 142 14.23 -3.93 3.25
CA GLY A 142 15.34 -3.31 3.95
C GLY A 142 15.82 -2.01 3.30
N ASP A 143 16.81 -1.37 3.91
CA ASP A 143 17.41 -0.12 3.42
C ASP A 143 18.75 -0.42 2.73
N GLU A 144 18.85 -0.15 1.43
CA GLU A 144 20.09 -0.33 0.66
C GLU A 144 21.24 0.57 1.14
N ILE A 145 20.91 1.69 1.78
CA ILE A 145 21.89 2.69 2.23
C ILE A 145 22.41 2.39 3.63
N ASN A 146 21.56 1.91 4.51
CA ASN A 146 21.93 1.46 5.85
C ASN A 146 22.13 -0.07 5.80
N ILE A 147 23.33 -0.49 5.43
CA ILE A 147 23.76 -1.89 5.52
C ILE A 147 23.92 -2.24 7.03
N GLY A 148 22.81 -2.12 7.76
CA GLY A 148 22.68 -2.55 9.13
C GLY A 148 22.70 -4.07 9.26
N GLU A 149 22.20 -4.55 10.36
CA GLU A 149 22.22 -5.99 10.69
C GLU A 149 21.33 -6.87 9.78
N GLY A 150 20.53 -6.25 8.89
CA GLY A 150 19.56 -6.94 8.04
C GLY A 150 18.20 -7.15 8.71
N SER A 151 17.27 -7.72 7.98
CA SER A 151 15.93 -8.05 8.46
C SER A 151 15.85 -9.51 8.89
N GLU A 152 15.23 -9.78 10.03
CA GLU A 152 15.00 -11.15 10.50
C GLU A 152 13.79 -11.74 9.77
N PHE A 153 13.95 -12.93 9.22
CA PHE A 153 12.91 -13.77 8.65
C PHE A 153 12.65 -14.95 9.57
N VAL A 154 11.41 -15.13 9.96
CA VAL A 154 11.00 -16.21 10.87
C VAL A 154 10.02 -17.12 10.15
N SER A 155 10.31 -18.42 10.14
CA SER A 155 9.39 -19.41 9.59
C SER A 155 8.12 -19.52 10.43
N VAL A 156 6.99 -19.53 9.75
CA VAL A 156 5.69 -19.87 10.34
C VAL A 156 5.21 -21.28 9.94
N HIS A 157 6.10 -22.05 9.30
CA HIS A 157 5.80 -23.43 8.93
C HIS A 157 5.73 -24.32 10.19
N PRO A 158 4.68 -25.13 10.36
CA PRO A 158 4.45 -25.90 11.61
C PRO A 158 5.57 -26.88 11.99
N THR A 159 6.39 -27.31 11.01
CA THR A 159 7.45 -28.31 11.25
C THR A 159 8.85 -27.72 11.32
N GLN A 160 9.00 -26.39 11.20
CA GLN A 160 10.30 -25.71 11.19
C GLN A 160 10.69 -25.06 12.53
N ASP A 161 9.86 -25.21 13.55
CA ASP A 161 10.09 -24.74 14.93
C ASP A 161 10.64 -23.30 15.00
N SER A 162 9.98 -22.39 14.24
CA SER A 162 10.35 -20.97 14.16
C SER A 162 11.81 -20.72 13.69
N LEU A 163 12.30 -21.54 12.77
CA LEU A 163 13.60 -21.32 12.14
C LEU A 163 13.71 -19.87 11.66
N SER A 164 14.76 -19.17 12.07
CA SER A 164 15.00 -17.79 11.64
C SER A 164 16.35 -17.62 10.98
N PHE A 165 16.44 -16.61 10.12
CA PHE A 165 17.67 -16.15 9.51
C PHE A 165 17.61 -14.64 9.26
N ILE A 166 18.79 -14.03 9.12
CA ILE A 166 18.90 -12.61 8.82
C ILE A 166 19.34 -12.45 7.37
N ALA A 167 18.61 -11.62 6.60
CA ALA A 167 18.97 -11.24 5.26
C ALA A 167 19.05 -9.72 5.14
N LYS A 168 20.03 -9.20 4.41
CA LYS A 168 20.20 -7.76 4.20
C LYS A 168 19.24 -7.23 3.15
N THR A 169 18.94 -8.03 2.15
CA THR A 169 17.98 -7.73 1.08
C THR A 169 17.29 -9.02 0.65
N ALA A 170 16.05 -8.92 0.22
CA ALA A 170 15.30 -9.99 -0.42
C ALA A 170 14.64 -9.44 -1.69
N PHE A 171 14.67 -10.23 -2.77
CA PHE A 171 14.08 -9.93 -4.07
C PHE A 171 12.96 -10.91 -4.38
#